data_708c0d5302c77dd979bc373ee5f6ed7e
#
_entry.id   708c0d5302c77dd979bc373ee5f6ed7e
#
_cell.length_a   1.000
_cell.length_b   1.000
_cell.length_c   1.000
_cell.angle_alpha   90.00
_cell.angle_beta   90.00
_cell.angle_gamma   90.00
#
_symmetry.space_group_name_H-M   'P 1'
#
loop_
_entity.id
_entity.type
_entity.pdbx_description
1 polymer ?
#
loop_
_entity_poly.entity_id
_entity_poly.type
_entity_poly.pdbx_seq_one_letter_code
_entity_poly.pdbx_strand_id
1 'polypeptide(L)'
;SLALDREDQVFDAQLIAPISRNALYAGKVISISLFTLLLDLILVVLFTVFFNRPFYLPLVLLVLTLGTIGYVAAGVLITSMTIQARTREVLLPVLLLPVSLPLVLPAAMATTTYINAAMLGEASWAAVRAPVLLVAAYDLLMLAVGFLTYRFVVES
;
A
#
# COMPACT_ATOMS: atom_id res chain seq x y z
N SER A 1 21.14 19.92 15.27
CA SER A 1 20.81 19.30 16.55
C SER A 1 21.39 17.90 16.64
N LEU A 2 21.49 17.40 17.86
CA LEU A 2 21.99 16.05 18.10
C LEU A 2 21.13 14.97 17.43
N ALA A 3 19.82 15.19 17.39
CA ALA A 3 18.90 14.25 16.75
C ALA A 3 19.12 14.20 15.24
N LEU A 4 19.31 15.34 14.60
CA LEU A 4 19.59 15.42 13.17
C LEU A 4 20.95 14.82 12.84
N ASP A 5 21.95 15.07 13.68
CA ASP A 5 23.29 14.51 13.49
C ASP A 5 23.26 12.98 13.58
N ARG A 6 22.47 12.44 14.50
CA ARG A 6 22.30 10.98 14.61
C ARG A 6 21.60 10.40 13.39
N GLU A 7 20.57 11.08 12.89
CA GLU A 7 19.84 10.63 11.70
C GLU A 7 20.77 10.61 10.50
N ASP A 8 21.57 11.65 10.32
CA ASP A 8 22.53 11.73 9.23
C ASP A 8 23.57 10.62 9.31
N GLN A 9 24.11 10.35 10.51
CA GLN A 9 25.11 9.31 10.71
C GLN A 9 24.54 7.92 10.45
N VAL A 10 23.33 7.66 10.93
CA VAL A 10 22.65 6.37 10.70
C VAL A 10 22.35 6.20 9.21
N PHE A 11 21.90 7.25 8.55
CA PHE A 11 21.59 7.21 7.13
C PHE A 11 22.85 6.95 6.29
N ASP A 12 23.95 7.63 6.61
CA ASP A 12 25.24 7.44 5.92
C ASP A 12 25.73 6.01 6.10
N ALA A 13 25.62 5.46 7.31
CA ALA A 13 26.02 4.08 7.59
C ALA A 13 25.19 3.09 6.77
N GLN A 14 23.89 3.35 6.62
CA GLN A 14 23.00 2.50 5.85
C GLN A 14 23.28 2.58 4.35
N LEU A 15 23.70 3.73 3.84
CA LEU A 15 24.04 3.89 2.43
C LEU A 15 25.26 3.07 2.00
N ILE A 16 26.17 2.79 2.93
CA ILE A 16 27.37 2.03 2.64
C ILE A 16 27.04 0.57 2.32
N ALA A 17 26.02 0.01 2.97
CA ALA A 17 25.63 -1.38 2.77
C ALA A 17 24.48 -1.47 1.75
N PRO A 18 24.64 -2.19 0.62
CA PRO A 18 23.58 -2.28 -0.40
C PRO A 18 22.27 -2.87 0.12
N ILE A 19 22.34 -3.81 1.07
CA ILE A 19 21.17 -4.45 1.66
C ILE A 19 20.34 -3.44 2.47
N SER A 20 20.99 -2.45 3.09
CA SER A 20 20.32 -1.46 3.92
C SER A 20 19.34 -0.59 3.15
N ARG A 21 19.59 -0.35 1.88
CA ARG A 21 18.69 0.47 1.05
C ARG A 21 17.36 -0.23 0.82
N ASN A 22 17.40 -1.50 0.47
CA ASN A 22 16.19 -2.31 0.34
C ASN A 22 15.47 -2.42 1.68
N ALA A 23 16.24 -2.55 2.77
CA ALA A 23 15.69 -2.60 4.12
C ALA A 23 15.01 -1.29 4.51
N LEU A 24 15.54 -0.14 4.09
CA LEU A 24 14.90 1.16 4.33
C LEU A 24 13.53 1.25 3.66
N TYR A 25 13.46 0.86 2.38
CA TYR A 25 12.19 0.87 1.67
C TYR A 25 11.19 -0.09 2.31
N ALA A 26 11.63 -1.32 2.54
CA ALA A 26 10.78 -2.34 3.16
C ALA A 26 10.31 -1.89 4.54
N GLY A 27 11.20 -1.30 5.34
CA GLY A 27 10.85 -0.80 6.67
C GLY A 27 9.80 0.28 6.62
N LYS A 28 9.90 1.22 5.69
CA LYS A 28 8.91 2.28 5.52
C LYS A 28 7.56 1.71 5.09
N VAL A 29 7.57 0.82 4.10
CA VAL A 29 6.33 0.19 3.61
C VAL A 29 5.65 -0.60 4.73
N ILE A 30 6.42 -1.41 5.45
CA ILE A 30 5.88 -2.23 6.54
C ILE A 30 5.33 -1.35 7.66
N SER A 31 6.08 -0.34 8.10
CA SER A 31 5.65 0.53 9.20
C SER A 31 4.38 1.29 8.87
N ILE A 32 4.33 1.90 7.70
CA ILE A 32 3.16 2.66 7.26
C ILE A 32 1.97 1.73 7.02
N SER A 33 2.23 0.54 6.45
CA SER A 33 1.18 -0.45 6.21
C SER A 33 0.57 -0.94 7.52
N LEU A 34 1.38 -1.22 8.54
CA LEU A 34 0.88 -1.64 9.84
C LEU A 34 -0.01 -0.58 10.47
N PHE A 35 0.43 0.67 10.43
CA PHE A 35 -0.36 1.78 10.96
C PHE A 35 -1.67 1.91 10.19
N THR A 36 -1.61 1.84 8.86
CA THR A 36 -2.79 1.95 8.01
C THR A 36 -3.75 0.77 8.22
N LEU A 37 -3.22 -0.43 8.44
CA LEU A 37 -4.05 -1.60 8.72
C LEU A 37 -4.81 -1.45 10.04
N LEU A 38 -4.21 -0.82 11.05
CA LEU A 38 -4.93 -0.50 12.29
C LEU A 38 -6.11 0.41 12.02
N LEU A 39 -5.91 1.45 11.19
CA LEU A 39 -7.00 2.32 10.75
C LEU A 39 -8.04 1.56 9.95
N ASP A 40 -7.60 0.64 9.10
CA ASP A 40 -8.50 -0.19 8.29
C ASP A 40 -9.40 -1.07 9.16
N LEU A 41 -8.88 -1.61 10.26
CA LEU A 41 -9.69 -2.39 11.19
C LEU A 41 -10.81 -1.55 11.80
N ILE A 42 -10.49 -0.32 12.18
CA ILE A 42 -11.51 0.61 12.70
C ILE A 42 -12.55 0.89 11.62
N LEU A 43 -12.12 1.13 10.40
CA LEU A 43 -13.03 1.40 9.28
C LEU A 43 -13.90 0.19 8.95
N VAL A 44 -13.37 -1.03 9.04
CA VAL A 44 -14.14 -2.25 8.81
C VAL A 44 -15.29 -2.34 9.82
N VAL A 45 -15.00 -2.08 11.10
CA VAL A 45 -16.03 -2.10 12.13
C VAL A 45 -17.09 -1.04 11.83
N LEU A 46 -16.67 0.19 11.52
CA LEU A 46 -17.60 1.28 11.22
C LEU A 46 -18.46 0.97 10.01
N PHE A 47 -17.87 0.48 8.92
CA PHE A 47 -18.63 0.16 7.71
C PHE A 47 -19.59 -1.01 7.92
N THR A 48 -19.19 -2.01 8.71
CA THR A 48 -20.07 -3.12 9.03
C THR A 48 -21.31 -2.64 9.77
N VAL A 49 -21.12 -1.71 10.71
CA VAL A 49 -22.24 -1.15 11.50
C VAL A 49 -23.12 -0.23 10.64
N PHE A 50 -22.48 0.70 9.90
CA PHE A 50 -23.24 1.72 9.15
C PHE A 50 -23.96 1.17 7.95
N PHE A 51 -23.32 0.27 7.19
CA PHE A 51 -23.91 -0.26 5.97
C PHE A 51 -24.62 -1.59 6.18
N ASN A 52 -24.51 -2.17 7.38
CA ASN A 52 -25.11 -3.46 7.73
C ASN A 52 -24.73 -4.56 6.72
N ARG A 53 -23.44 -4.61 6.36
CA ARG A 53 -22.89 -5.59 5.45
C ARG A 53 -21.64 -6.22 6.05
N PRO A 54 -21.33 -7.49 5.70
CA PRO A 54 -20.22 -8.21 6.35
C PRO A 54 -18.86 -7.85 5.74
N PHE A 55 -18.33 -6.69 6.11
CA PHE A 55 -16.98 -6.28 5.68
C PHE A 55 -15.87 -7.05 6.39
N TYR A 56 -16.22 -7.85 7.40
CA TYR A 56 -15.26 -8.64 8.19
C TYR A 56 -14.94 -10.00 7.57
N LEU A 57 -15.47 -10.34 6.41
CA LEU A 57 -15.22 -11.62 5.77
C LEU A 57 -13.72 -11.80 5.46
N PRO A 58 -13.18 -13.03 5.60
CA PRO A 58 -11.74 -13.24 5.43
C PRO A 58 -11.21 -12.77 4.07
N LEU A 59 -11.93 -13.01 2.98
CA LEU A 59 -11.49 -12.56 1.68
C LEU A 59 -11.48 -11.05 1.55
N VAL A 60 -12.48 -10.37 2.15
CA VAL A 60 -12.54 -8.90 2.16
C VAL A 60 -11.33 -8.35 2.94
N LEU A 61 -10.99 -8.96 4.07
CA LEU A 61 -9.82 -8.57 4.85
C LEU A 61 -8.53 -8.82 4.08
N LEU A 62 -8.46 -9.91 3.31
CA LEU A 62 -7.31 -10.19 2.46
C LEU A 62 -7.14 -9.11 1.38
N VAL A 63 -8.23 -8.76 0.69
CA VAL A 63 -8.21 -7.71 -0.34
C VAL A 63 -7.82 -6.37 0.27
N LEU A 64 -8.34 -6.06 1.45
CA LEU A 64 -8.02 -4.82 2.15
C LEU A 64 -6.54 -4.76 2.51
N THR A 65 -5.98 -5.86 3.00
CA THR A 65 -4.56 -5.95 3.34
C THR A 65 -3.69 -5.76 2.10
N LEU A 66 -4.00 -6.47 1.02
CA LEU A 66 -3.26 -6.34 -0.23
C LEU A 66 -3.39 -4.93 -0.80
N GLY A 67 -4.58 -4.37 -0.76
CA GLY A 67 -4.81 -3.00 -1.22
C GLY A 67 -3.99 -1.99 -0.44
N THR A 68 -3.94 -2.14 0.88
CA THR A 68 -3.16 -1.27 1.76
C THR A 68 -1.68 -1.35 1.42
N ILE A 69 -1.14 -2.56 1.29
CA ILE A 69 0.27 -2.76 0.97
C ILE A 69 0.62 -2.11 -0.37
N GLY A 70 -0.20 -2.35 -1.40
CA GLY A 70 0.04 -1.79 -2.72
C GLY A 70 -0.06 -0.27 -2.73
N TYR A 71 -1.05 0.28 -2.04
CA TYR A 71 -1.22 1.73 -1.95
C TYR A 71 -0.04 2.38 -1.22
N VAL A 72 0.39 1.80 -0.10
CA VAL A 72 1.53 2.31 0.66
C VAL A 72 2.82 2.19 -0.15
N ALA A 73 3.02 1.07 -0.84
CA ALA A 73 4.22 0.90 -1.67
C ALA A 73 4.30 1.96 -2.76
N ALA A 74 3.19 2.23 -3.45
CA ALA A 74 3.12 3.27 -4.45
C ALA A 74 3.33 4.66 -3.84
N GLY A 75 2.72 4.90 -2.69
CA GLY A 75 2.83 6.19 -1.99
C GLY A 75 4.26 6.49 -1.55
N VAL A 76 4.94 5.51 -0.97
CA VAL A 76 6.34 5.67 -0.54
C VAL A 76 7.23 5.92 -1.75
N LEU A 77 7.00 5.18 -2.84
CA LEU A 77 7.77 5.37 -4.07
C LEU A 77 7.61 6.77 -4.63
N ILE A 78 6.37 7.24 -4.77
CA ILE A 78 6.09 8.58 -5.31
C ILE A 78 6.64 9.66 -4.38
N THR A 79 6.49 9.49 -3.07
CA THR A 79 7.03 10.43 -2.09
C THR A 79 8.54 10.54 -2.23
N SER A 80 9.24 9.42 -2.39
CA SER A 80 10.69 9.39 -2.54
C SER A 80 11.14 10.10 -3.82
N MET A 81 10.37 9.96 -4.89
CA MET A 81 10.68 10.59 -6.17
C MET A 81 10.43 12.09 -6.18
N THR A 82 9.48 12.58 -5.37
CA THR A 82 9.06 13.98 -5.37
C THR A 82 9.60 14.78 -4.18
N ILE A 83 10.47 14.17 -3.36
CA ILE A 83 10.89 14.77 -2.09
C ILE A 83 11.60 16.11 -2.28
N GLN A 84 12.29 16.32 -3.40
CA GLN A 84 13.01 17.55 -3.68
C GLN A 84 12.23 18.52 -4.56
N ALA A 85 11.05 18.16 -4.99
CA ALA A 85 10.23 19.03 -5.82
C ALA A 85 9.59 20.14 -4.96
N ARG A 86 9.60 21.36 -5.46
CA ARG A 86 8.97 22.50 -4.77
C ARG A 86 7.46 22.32 -4.64
N THR A 87 6.86 21.62 -5.60
CA THR A 87 5.41 21.38 -5.65
C THR A 87 5.05 20.01 -5.12
N ARG A 88 5.86 19.46 -4.23
CA ARG A 88 5.65 18.12 -3.68
C ARG A 88 4.26 17.92 -3.11
N GLU A 89 3.75 18.92 -2.38
CA GLU A 89 2.43 18.84 -1.74
C GLU A 89 1.30 18.69 -2.76
N VAL A 90 1.48 19.25 -3.96
CA VAL A 90 0.50 19.14 -5.04
C VAL A 90 0.77 17.90 -5.89
N LEU A 91 2.07 17.62 -6.18
CA LEU A 91 2.45 16.50 -7.05
C LEU A 91 2.11 15.15 -6.45
N LEU A 92 2.27 14.99 -5.13
CA LEU A 92 2.01 13.70 -4.50
C LEU A 92 0.57 13.22 -4.73
N PRO A 93 -0.48 14.01 -4.39
CA PRO A 93 -1.84 13.56 -4.67
C PRO A 93 -2.16 13.43 -6.16
N VAL A 94 -1.62 14.32 -6.99
CA VAL A 94 -1.88 14.31 -8.43
C VAL A 94 -1.34 13.05 -9.08
N LEU A 95 -0.14 12.61 -8.67
CA LEU A 95 0.46 11.38 -9.21
C LEU A 95 -0.15 10.14 -8.58
N LEU A 96 -0.48 10.20 -7.28
CA LEU A 96 -0.99 9.06 -6.56
C LEU A 96 -2.38 8.65 -7.06
N LEU A 97 -3.24 9.58 -7.40
CA LEU A 97 -4.59 9.28 -7.87
C LEU A 97 -4.62 8.32 -9.06
N PRO A 98 -4.00 8.67 -10.23
CA PRO A 98 -4.04 7.75 -11.36
C PRO A 98 -3.26 6.46 -11.14
N VAL A 99 -2.18 6.50 -10.33
CA VAL A 99 -1.40 5.31 -10.03
C VAL A 99 -2.18 4.34 -9.15
N SER A 100 -3.02 4.85 -8.25
CA SER A 100 -3.81 4.00 -7.35
C SER A 100 -5.06 3.41 -8.00
N LEU A 101 -5.55 3.96 -9.11
CA LEU A 101 -6.77 3.47 -9.74
C LEU A 101 -6.69 1.99 -10.14
N PRO A 102 -5.60 1.49 -10.75
CA PRO A 102 -5.51 0.07 -11.09
C PRO A 102 -5.54 -0.86 -9.87
N LEU A 103 -5.31 -0.32 -8.69
CA LEU A 103 -5.39 -1.06 -7.43
C LEU A 103 -6.78 -0.94 -6.81
N VAL A 104 -7.30 0.27 -6.71
CA VAL A 104 -8.55 0.56 -6.01
C VAL A 104 -9.76 -0.05 -6.75
N LEU A 105 -9.79 0.06 -8.08
CA LEU A 105 -10.91 -0.46 -8.85
C LEU A 105 -11.08 -1.97 -8.72
N PRO A 106 -10.03 -2.80 -8.95
CA PRO A 106 -10.18 -4.24 -8.74
C PRO A 106 -10.46 -4.60 -7.29
N ALA A 107 -9.87 -3.89 -6.33
CA ALA A 107 -10.12 -4.15 -4.91
C ALA A 107 -11.58 -3.89 -4.56
N ALA A 108 -12.14 -2.79 -5.05
CA ALA A 108 -13.56 -2.48 -4.84
C ALA A 108 -14.46 -3.51 -5.50
N MET A 109 -14.13 -3.93 -6.72
CA MET A 109 -14.90 -4.95 -7.44
C MET A 109 -14.89 -6.28 -6.69
N ALA A 110 -13.72 -6.72 -6.23
CA ALA A 110 -13.60 -7.96 -5.48
C ALA A 110 -14.43 -7.91 -4.19
N THR A 111 -14.31 -6.80 -3.45
CA THR A 111 -15.03 -6.62 -2.19
C THR A 111 -16.53 -6.63 -2.40
N THR A 112 -17.04 -5.85 -3.36
CA THR A 112 -18.47 -5.75 -3.65
C THR A 112 -19.04 -7.08 -4.12
N THR A 113 -18.35 -7.72 -5.06
CA THR A 113 -18.82 -9.00 -5.61
C THR A 113 -18.86 -10.08 -4.54
N TYR A 114 -17.81 -10.15 -3.72
CA TYR A 114 -17.75 -11.18 -2.68
C TYR A 114 -18.79 -10.97 -1.60
N ILE A 115 -18.97 -9.73 -1.12
CA ILE A 115 -19.97 -9.42 -0.09
C ILE A 115 -21.36 -9.73 -0.59
N ASN A 116 -21.70 -9.31 -1.83
CA ASN A 116 -23.01 -9.58 -2.41
C ASN A 116 -23.25 -11.08 -2.56
N ALA A 117 -22.26 -11.82 -3.02
CA ALA A 117 -22.37 -13.28 -3.14
C ALA A 117 -22.52 -13.95 -1.77
N ALA A 118 -21.78 -13.47 -0.76
CA ALA A 118 -21.84 -14.02 0.58
C ALA A 118 -23.22 -13.80 1.22
N MET A 119 -23.84 -12.65 0.97
CA MET A 119 -25.18 -12.37 1.48
C MET A 119 -26.24 -13.29 0.86
N LEU A 120 -25.98 -13.81 -0.33
CA LEU A 120 -26.85 -14.79 -1.00
C LEU A 120 -26.45 -16.24 -0.70
N GLY A 121 -25.40 -16.45 0.09
CA GLY A 121 -24.90 -17.77 0.39
C GLY A 121 -24.12 -18.42 -0.75
N GLU A 122 -23.71 -17.63 -1.73
CA GLU A 122 -23.04 -18.12 -2.95
C GLU A 122 -21.58 -17.64 -3.04
N ALA A 123 -20.97 -17.27 -1.93
CA ALA A 123 -19.60 -16.77 -1.94
C ALA A 123 -18.62 -17.84 -2.43
N SER A 124 -17.81 -17.49 -3.42
CA SER A 124 -16.80 -18.39 -3.95
C SER A 124 -15.57 -17.61 -4.40
N TRP A 125 -14.42 -18.27 -4.31
CA TRP A 125 -13.15 -17.70 -4.78
C TRP A 125 -13.20 -17.47 -6.30
N ALA A 126 -13.83 -18.38 -7.04
CA ALA A 126 -13.86 -18.31 -8.50
C ALA A 126 -14.48 -17.00 -9.01
N ALA A 127 -15.47 -16.46 -8.29
CA ALA A 127 -16.15 -15.23 -8.69
C ALA A 127 -15.26 -13.98 -8.58
N VAL A 128 -14.27 -13.99 -7.67
CA VAL A 128 -13.45 -12.83 -7.40
C VAL A 128 -11.96 -13.06 -7.71
N ARG A 129 -11.63 -14.22 -8.26
CA ARG A 129 -10.23 -14.57 -8.52
C ARG A 129 -9.53 -13.55 -9.39
N ALA A 130 -10.16 -13.11 -10.48
CA ALA A 130 -9.53 -12.17 -11.41
C ALA A 130 -9.21 -10.81 -10.75
N PRO A 131 -10.17 -10.14 -10.07
CA PRO A 131 -9.86 -8.87 -9.40
C PRO A 131 -8.81 -9.02 -8.29
N VAL A 132 -8.87 -10.11 -7.52
CA VAL A 132 -7.89 -10.33 -6.43
C VAL A 132 -6.49 -10.54 -7.00
N LEU A 133 -6.37 -11.29 -8.10
CA LEU A 133 -5.08 -11.50 -8.74
C LEU A 133 -4.54 -10.20 -9.34
N LEU A 134 -5.40 -9.31 -9.83
CA LEU A 134 -4.97 -8.00 -10.30
C LEU A 134 -4.40 -7.16 -9.15
N VAL A 135 -5.02 -7.18 -7.98
CA VAL A 135 -4.51 -6.48 -6.81
C VAL A 135 -3.15 -7.05 -6.39
N ALA A 136 -3.03 -8.38 -6.36
CA ALA A 136 -1.78 -9.03 -6.01
C ALA A 136 -0.68 -8.71 -7.03
N ALA A 137 -1.01 -8.70 -8.32
CA ALA A 137 -0.05 -8.35 -9.37
C ALA A 137 0.41 -6.89 -9.23
N TYR A 138 -0.52 -5.99 -8.90
CA TYR A 138 -0.18 -4.59 -8.65
C TYR A 138 0.80 -4.47 -7.48
N ASP A 139 0.53 -5.19 -6.39
CA ASP A 139 1.40 -5.17 -5.22
C ASP A 139 2.82 -5.63 -5.57
N LEU A 140 2.93 -6.75 -6.29
CA LEU A 140 4.22 -7.28 -6.71
C LEU A 140 4.94 -6.29 -7.61
N LEU A 141 4.22 -5.70 -8.57
CA LEU A 141 4.80 -4.73 -9.49
C LEU A 141 5.31 -3.49 -8.74
N MET A 142 4.49 -2.94 -7.85
CA MET A 142 4.87 -1.73 -7.10
C MET A 142 6.03 -1.99 -6.15
N LEU A 143 6.04 -3.14 -5.47
CA LEU A 143 7.15 -3.49 -4.60
C LEU A 143 8.44 -3.69 -5.40
N ALA A 144 8.36 -4.38 -6.55
CA ALA A 144 9.52 -4.58 -7.40
C ALA A 144 10.07 -3.26 -7.93
N VAL A 145 9.19 -2.41 -8.47
CA VAL A 145 9.58 -1.08 -8.96
C VAL A 145 10.13 -0.24 -7.82
N GLY A 146 9.50 -0.31 -6.65
CA GLY A 146 9.93 0.42 -5.48
C GLY A 146 11.32 0.06 -5.01
N PHE A 147 11.62 -1.24 -4.92
CA PHE A 147 12.94 -1.70 -4.52
C PHE A 147 14.00 -1.27 -5.54
N LEU A 148 13.72 -1.41 -6.83
CA LEU A 148 14.66 -1.03 -7.88
C LEU A 148 14.88 0.48 -7.91
N THR A 149 13.79 1.25 -7.88
CA THR A 149 13.87 2.71 -8.00
C THR A 149 14.43 3.35 -6.74
N TYR A 150 14.02 2.87 -5.55
CA TYR A 150 14.49 3.41 -4.29
C TYR A 150 16.00 3.23 -4.14
N ARG A 151 16.51 2.12 -4.64
CA ARG A 151 17.95 1.86 -4.67
C ARG A 151 18.71 2.97 -5.39
N PHE A 152 18.18 3.43 -6.54
CA PHE A 152 18.80 4.50 -7.31
C PHE A 152 18.55 5.89 -6.71
N VAL A 153 17.34 6.12 -6.18
CA VAL A 153 16.99 7.40 -5.58
C VAL A 153 17.86 7.68 -4.35
N VAL A 154 18.08 6.67 -3.51
CA VAL A 154 18.89 6.84 -2.30
C VAL A 154 20.36 7.00 -2.64
N GLU A 155 20.84 6.41 -3.74
CA GLU A 155 22.24 6.57 -4.18
C GLU A 155 22.51 7.98 -4.72
N SER A 156 21.55 8.65 -5.29
CA SER A 156 21.69 10.00 -5.79
C SER A 156 21.50 11.04 -4.71
#